data_5e89694995b07600e5f248fb331bf8ad
#
_entry.id   5e89694995b07600e5f248fb331bf8ad
#
_cell.length_a   1.000
_cell.length_b   1.000
_cell.length_c   1.000
_cell.angle_alpha   90.00
_cell.angle_beta   90.00
_cell.angle_gamma   90.00
#
_symmetry.space_group_name_H-M   'P 1'
#
loop_
_entity.id
_entity.type
_entity.pdbx_description
1 polymer ?
#
loop_
_entity_poly.entity_id
_entity_poly.type
_entity_poly.pdbx_seq_one_letter_code
_entity_poly.pdbx_strand_id
1 'polypeptide(L)'
;MGPLLFQGTDMPEPMIVNLADGVACVFTGGRPGRDTPNEDAAALIPGDDTSAVVAIADGLGGLPSGSLASGLALQQLADNVSGQSGDAQREAVLTGIEAANAQVLARAQGGGTTIAVVSISNDTVRAYHAGDSMILVCGQRGKLKYQSVPHSPVGYAEASGMLDEDAAMFHEERHVVSNMVGMADMRLEIGPLVSLALRDTVVIASDGLFDNLFLGEIVDLVRTGPLDQAGRRLLVAARERMTFADETRPHKPDDLSFILFRRR
;
A
#
# COMPACT_ATOMS: atom_id res chain seq x y z
N MET A 1 -22.27 0.55 -3.99
CA MET A 1 -21.23 -0.44 -4.39
C MET A 1 -20.69 -1.06 -3.11
N GLY A 2 -20.52 -2.40 -3.05
CA GLY A 2 -19.88 -3.05 -1.89
C GLY A 2 -18.36 -2.96 -1.96
N PRO A 3 -17.63 -3.39 -0.90
CA PRO A 3 -16.18 -3.49 -0.91
C PRO A 3 -15.67 -4.37 -2.04
N LEU A 4 -14.58 -3.97 -2.67
CA LEU A 4 -13.81 -4.77 -3.61
C LEU A 4 -12.54 -5.25 -2.90
N LEU A 5 -12.40 -6.57 -2.77
CA LEU A 5 -11.24 -7.23 -2.17
C LEU A 5 -10.54 -8.07 -3.24
N PHE A 6 -9.24 -7.90 -3.36
CA PHE A 6 -8.36 -8.63 -4.27
C PHE A 6 -7.35 -9.38 -3.42
N GLN A 7 -7.52 -10.70 -3.30
CA GLN A 7 -6.63 -11.58 -2.56
C GLN A 7 -6.19 -12.72 -3.46
N GLY A 8 -4.90 -13.04 -3.48
CA GLY A 8 -4.36 -14.10 -4.33
C GLY A 8 -4.69 -13.90 -5.81
N THR A 9 -4.83 -12.65 -6.23
CA THR A 9 -5.27 -12.28 -7.58
C THR A 9 -4.08 -11.81 -8.40
N ASP A 10 -3.98 -12.31 -9.64
CA ASP A 10 -3.02 -11.83 -10.63
C ASP A 10 -3.78 -11.05 -11.72
N MET A 11 -3.72 -9.74 -11.64
CA MET A 11 -4.37 -8.87 -12.61
C MET A 11 -3.46 -8.73 -13.85
N PRO A 12 -4.02 -8.81 -15.09
CA PRO A 12 -3.22 -8.60 -16.30
C PRO A 12 -2.83 -7.13 -16.49
N GLU A 13 -3.66 -6.21 -15.98
CA GLU A 13 -3.46 -4.76 -16.07
C GLU A 13 -4.18 -4.03 -14.93
N PRO A 14 -3.79 -2.76 -14.63
CA PRO A 14 -4.46 -1.96 -13.61
C PRO A 14 -5.93 -1.70 -13.95
N MET A 15 -6.80 -1.80 -12.95
CA MET A 15 -8.22 -1.58 -13.06
C MET A 15 -8.61 -0.19 -12.52
N ILE A 16 -9.51 0.50 -13.23
CA ILE A 16 -10.07 1.78 -12.83
C ILE A 16 -11.42 1.59 -12.15
N VAL A 17 -11.57 2.21 -10.99
CA VAL A 17 -12.81 2.17 -10.19
C VAL A 17 -13.19 3.59 -9.78
N ASN A 18 -14.47 3.97 -9.98
CA ASN A 18 -15.01 5.20 -9.40
C ASN A 18 -15.20 4.97 -7.89
N LEU A 19 -14.63 5.84 -7.08
CA LEU A 19 -14.61 5.69 -5.62
C LEU A 19 -14.70 7.06 -4.97
N ALA A 20 -15.67 7.26 -4.07
CA ALA A 20 -15.98 8.56 -3.48
C ALA A 20 -16.13 9.64 -4.58
N ASP A 21 -15.63 10.85 -4.35
CA ASP A 21 -15.60 11.95 -5.33
C ASP A 21 -14.42 11.86 -6.33
N GLY A 22 -13.85 10.66 -6.52
CA GLY A 22 -12.63 10.46 -7.30
C GLY A 22 -12.59 9.17 -8.10
N VAL A 23 -11.38 8.79 -8.42
CA VAL A 23 -11.04 7.59 -9.17
C VAL A 23 -9.88 6.88 -8.50
N ALA A 24 -10.02 5.57 -8.31
CA ALA A 24 -8.94 4.68 -7.93
C ALA A 24 -8.44 3.88 -9.14
N CYS A 25 -7.14 3.63 -9.18
CA CYS A 25 -6.49 2.70 -10.10
C CYS A 25 -5.81 1.64 -9.24
N VAL A 26 -6.24 0.39 -9.31
CA VAL A 26 -5.73 -0.72 -8.51
C VAL A 26 -5.05 -1.76 -9.37
N PHE A 27 -3.95 -2.29 -8.87
CA PHE A 27 -3.25 -3.43 -9.43
C PHE A 27 -2.74 -4.32 -8.29
N THR A 28 -2.82 -5.64 -8.49
CA THR A 28 -2.14 -6.64 -7.67
C THR A 28 -1.74 -7.81 -8.57
N GLY A 29 -0.55 -8.34 -8.37
CA GLY A 29 -0.05 -9.45 -9.19
C GLY A 29 1.25 -10.03 -8.63
N GLY A 30 1.36 -11.36 -8.69
CA GLY A 30 2.44 -12.12 -8.13
C GLY A 30 3.80 -11.82 -8.76
N ARG A 31 4.85 -12.24 -8.08
CA ARG A 31 6.26 -12.10 -8.45
C ARG A 31 6.56 -12.64 -9.85
N PRO A 32 7.28 -11.89 -10.71
CA PRO A 32 7.66 -12.37 -12.04
C PRO A 32 8.51 -13.64 -12.00
N GLY A 33 8.21 -14.60 -12.89
CA GLY A 33 9.02 -15.80 -13.07
C GLY A 33 8.89 -16.85 -11.95
N ARG A 34 7.98 -16.69 -11.01
CA ARG A 34 7.62 -17.70 -10.01
C ARG A 34 6.17 -18.14 -10.16
N ASP A 35 5.94 -19.44 -10.01
CA ASP A 35 4.62 -20.07 -9.95
C ASP A 35 4.20 -20.24 -8.47
N THR A 36 4.30 -19.14 -7.71
CA THR A 36 3.82 -19.06 -6.32
C THR A 36 2.62 -18.13 -6.28
N PRO A 37 1.58 -18.43 -5.48
CA PRO A 37 0.47 -17.51 -5.31
C PRO A 37 0.94 -16.15 -4.81
N ASN A 38 0.27 -15.09 -5.27
CA ASN A 38 0.43 -13.74 -4.80
C ASN A 38 0.03 -13.66 -3.31
N GLU A 39 0.92 -13.20 -2.44
CA GLU A 39 0.68 -13.05 -1.00
C GLU A 39 0.15 -11.65 -0.66
N ASP A 40 0.20 -10.71 -1.60
CA ASP A 40 -0.40 -9.39 -1.45
C ASP A 40 -1.93 -9.44 -1.52
N ALA A 41 -2.55 -8.47 -0.87
CA ALA A 41 -3.98 -8.18 -1.01
C ALA A 41 -4.22 -6.67 -1.13
N ALA A 42 -5.28 -6.30 -1.85
CA ALA A 42 -5.71 -4.91 -2.01
C ALA A 42 -7.21 -4.78 -1.74
N ALA A 43 -7.63 -3.63 -1.20
CA ALA A 43 -9.02 -3.33 -0.88
C ALA A 43 -9.43 -1.91 -1.30
N LEU A 44 -10.63 -1.81 -1.91
CA LEU A 44 -11.32 -0.55 -2.15
C LEU A 44 -12.67 -0.64 -1.41
N ILE A 45 -12.85 0.16 -0.37
CA ILE A 45 -14.01 0.11 0.53
C ILE A 45 -14.76 1.43 0.43
N PRO A 46 -15.90 1.49 -0.26
CA PRO A 46 -16.72 2.69 -0.34
C PRO A 46 -17.34 3.02 1.03
N GLY A 47 -17.34 4.30 1.37
CA GLY A 47 -18.17 4.87 2.42
C GLY A 47 -19.43 5.50 1.82
N ASP A 48 -19.49 6.83 1.79
CA ASP A 48 -20.50 7.60 1.09
C ASP A 48 -19.97 8.22 -0.23
N ASP A 49 -20.69 9.18 -0.81
CA ASP A 49 -20.31 9.82 -2.07
C ASP A 49 -18.99 10.60 -2.01
N THR A 50 -18.50 10.91 -0.81
CA THR A 50 -17.28 11.72 -0.59
C THR A 50 -16.24 11.02 0.27
N SER A 51 -16.51 9.78 0.68
CA SER A 51 -15.63 9.03 1.57
C SER A 51 -15.38 7.61 1.09
N ALA A 52 -14.18 7.12 1.36
CA ALA A 52 -13.77 5.75 1.09
C ALA A 52 -12.55 5.39 1.93
N VAL A 53 -12.27 4.09 2.01
CA VAL A 53 -11.01 3.59 2.53
C VAL A 53 -10.37 2.71 1.45
N VAL A 54 -9.08 2.89 1.24
CA VAL A 54 -8.27 2.04 0.36
C VAL A 54 -7.13 1.46 1.16
N ALA A 55 -6.79 0.19 0.90
CA ALA A 55 -5.79 -0.51 1.68
C ALA A 55 -5.00 -1.53 0.87
N ILE A 56 -3.75 -1.74 1.27
CA ILE A 56 -2.88 -2.82 0.81
C ILE A 56 -2.35 -3.57 2.03
N ALA A 57 -2.18 -4.87 1.88
CA ALA A 57 -1.56 -5.75 2.85
C ALA A 57 -0.61 -6.70 2.09
N ASP A 58 0.65 -6.76 2.51
CA ASP A 58 1.70 -7.61 1.98
C ASP A 58 1.95 -8.76 2.96
N GLY A 59 1.75 -9.98 2.50
CA GLY A 59 1.77 -11.16 3.35
C GLY A 59 3.17 -11.69 3.61
N LEU A 60 3.52 -11.88 4.86
CA LEU A 60 4.83 -12.34 5.34
C LEU A 60 4.74 -13.72 6.00
N GLY A 61 5.75 -14.56 5.79
CA GLY A 61 5.85 -15.86 6.48
C GLY A 61 5.80 -17.07 5.55
N GLY A 62 5.80 -16.86 4.26
CA GLY A 62 5.77 -17.91 3.24
C GLY A 62 4.39 -18.59 3.13
N LEU A 63 4.13 -19.21 1.99
CA LEU A 63 2.86 -19.85 1.68
C LEU A 63 2.55 -21.02 2.63
N PRO A 64 1.29 -21.18 3.08
CA PRO A 64 0.09 -20.37 2.80
C PRO A 64 -0.17 -19.25 3.81
N SER A 65 0.71 -19.03 4.76
CA SER A 65 0.46 -18.18 5.93
C SER A 65 0.42 -16.69 5.58
N GLY A 66 1.27 -16.21 4.65
CA GLY A 66 1.32 -14.81 4.21
C GLY A 66 0.01 -14.39 3.51
N SER A 67 -0.40 -15.12 2.47
CA SER A 67 -1.65 -14.85 1.75
C SER A 67 -2.89 -14.95 2.65
N LEU A 68 -2.89 -15.87 3.63
CA LEU A 68 -3.98 -15.93 4.62
C LEU A 68 -3.98 -14.68 5.51
N ALA A 69 -2.82 -14.23 5.96
CA ALA A 69 -2.69 -13.07 6.83
C ALA A 69 -3.14 -11.78 6.14
N SER A 70 -2.67 -11.51 4.90
CA SER A 70 -3.08 -10.34 4.13
C SER A 70 -4.57 -10.33 3.83
N GLY A 71 -5.14 -11.48 3.43
CA GLY A 71 -6.58 -11.62 3.19
C GLY A 71 -7.43 -11.41 4.44
N LEU A 72 -7.04 -12.01 5.58
CA LEU A 72 -7.74 -11.81 6.85
C LEU A 72 -7.70 -10.35 7.30
N ALA A 73 -6.55 -9.69 7.14
CA ALA A 73 -6.40 -8.31 7.55
C ALA A 73 -7.34 -7.38 6.77
N LEU A 74 -7.38 -7.50 5.44
CA LEU A 74 -8.24 -6.65 4.63
C LEU A 74 -9.73 -7.02 4.75
N GLN A 75 -10.07 -8.29 5.00
CA GLN A 75 -11.45 -8.69 5.26
C GLN A 75 -11.95 -8.05 6.57
N GLN A 76 -11.17 -8.12 7.66
CA GLN A 76 -11.55 -7.50 8.93
C GLN A 76 -11.67 -5.98 8.81
N LEU A 77 -10.76 -5.32 8.09
CA LEU A 77 -10.87 -3.90 7.81
C LEU A 77 -12.17 -3.59 7.05
N ALA A 78 -12.48 -4.33 5.99
CA ALA A 78 -13.68 -4.13 5.18
C ALA A 78 -14.97 -4.35 5.97
N ASP A 79 -15.03 -5.38 6.82
CA ASP A 79 -16.19 -5.70 7.64
C ASP A 79 -16.53 -4.57 8.63
N ASN A 80 -15.52 -3.89 9.16
CA ASN A 80 -15.69 -2.78 10.10
C ASN A 80 -15.99 -1.44 9.40
N VAL A 81 -15.33 -1.17 8.25
CA VAL A 81 -15.36 0.16 7.59
C VAL A 81 -16.52 0.31 6.63
N SER A 82 -17.08 -0.80 6.10
CA SER A 82 -18.14 -0.74 5.08
C SER A 82 -19.33 0.10 5.51
N GLY A 83 -19.68 1.10 4.68
CA GLY A 83 -20.80 2.01 4.94
C GLY A 83 -20.54 3.06 6.03
N GLN A 84 -19.34 3.14 6.57
CA GLN A 84 -18.96 4.17 7.53
C GLN A 84 -18.43 5.42 6.81
N SER A 85 -18.70 6.60 7.37
CA SER A 85 -18.24 7.89 6.84
C SER A 85 -17.97 8.88 7.97
N GLY A 86 -17.32 10.01 7.66
CA GLY A 86 -17.02 11.06 8.63
C GLY A 86 -16.22 10.56 9.84
N ASP A 87 -16.61 10.98 11.05
CA ASP A 87 -15.89 10.58 12.28
C ASP A 87 -16.00 9.08 12.56
N ALA A 88 -17.13 8.46 12.23
CA ALA A 88 -17.34 7.01 12.38
C ALA A 88 -16.37 6.19 11.52
N GLN A 89 -15.99 6.68 10.33
CA GLN A 89 -15.02 6.00 9.48
C GLN A 89 -13.65 5.88 10.15
N ARG A 90 -13.21 6.93 10.87
CA ARG A 90 -11.93 6.90 11.58
C ARG A 90 -11.92 5.84 12.68
N GLU A 91 -12.97 5.80 13.49
CA GLU A 91 -13.09 4.79 14.55
C GLU A 91 -13.16 3.37 13.97
N ALA A 92 -13.91 3.20 12.89
CA ALA A 92 -14.05 1.92 12.19
C ALA A 92 -12.71 1.44 11.60
N VAL A 93 -11.87 2.33 11.06
CA VAL A 93 -10.52 1.98 10.57
C VAL A 93 -9.65 1.46 11.72
N LEU A 94 -9.62 2.16 12.86
CA LEU A 94 -8.84 1.73 14.02
C LEU A 94 -9.31 0.38 14.53
N THR A 95 -10.61 0.23 14.76
CA THR A 95 -11.23 -1.03 15.20
C THR A 95 -10.96 -2.17 14.21
N GLY A 96 -11.05 -1.88 12.90
CA GLY A 96 -10.80 -2.85 11.85
C GLY A 96 -9.35 -3.34 11.83
N ILE A 97 -8.37 -2.45 12.04
CA ILE A 97 -6.96 -2.83 12.11
C ILE A 97 -6.64 -3.62 13.38
N GLU A 98 -7.23 -3.25 14.53
CA GLU A 98 -7.09 -4.02 15.77
C GLU A 98 -7.72 -5.43 15.63
N ALA A 99 -8.91 -5.53 15.03
CA ALA A 99 -9.55 -6.79 14.73
C ALA A 99 -8.72 -7.64 13.75
N ALA A 100 -8.12 -7.00 12.74
CA ALA A 100 -7.20 -7.65 11.81
C ALA A 100 -6.02 -8.28 12.55
N ASN A 101 -5.35 -7.52 13.43
CA ASN A 101 -4.24 -8.04 14.22
C ASN A 101 -4.65 -9.23 15.08
N ALA A 102 -5.78 -9.14 15.76
CA ALA A 102 -6.29 -10.24 16.59
C ALA A 102 -6.59 -11.51 15.76
N GLN A 103 -7.18 -11.36 14.58
CA GLN A 103 -7.50 -12.49 13.69
C GLN A 103 -6.25 -13.13 13.08
N VAL A 104 -5.27 -12.33 12.67
CA VAL A 104 -4.00 -12.83 12.12
C VAL A 104 -3.23 -13.58 13.20
N LEU A 105 -3.10 -13.03 14.41
CA LEU A 105 -2.49 -13.72 15.55
C LEU A 105 -3.15 -15.07 15.85
N ALA A 106 -4.47 -15.13 15.77
CA ALA A 106 -5.22 -16.33 16.09
C ALA A 106 -5.16 -17.41 15.00
N ARG A 107 -5.04 -17.03 13.73
CA ARG A 107 -5.32 -17.94 12.60
C ARG A 107 -4.19 -18.11 11.60
N ALA A 108 -3.24 -17.18 11.50
CA ALA A 108 -2.19 -17.25 10.47
C ALA A 108 -0.98 -18.12 10.86
N GLN A 109 -1.05 -18.87 11.95
CA GLN A 109 -0.06 -19.90 12.36
C GLN A 109 1.41 -19.41 12.32
N GLY A 110 1.63 -18.16 12.77
CA GLY A 110 2.95 -17.53 12.76
C GLY A 110 3.25 -16.69 11.52
N GLY A 111 2.36 -16.65 10.54
CA GLY A 111 2.39 -15.66 9.46
C GLY A 111 1.95 -14.29 9.96
N GLY A 112 2.36 -13.25 9.23
CA GLY A 112 1.97 -11.88 9.47
C GLY A 112 1.72 -11.17 8.15
N THR A 113 1.36 -9.90 8.22
CA THR A 113 1.19 -9.05 7.03
C THR A 113 1.48 -7.60 7.37
N THR A 114 1.98 -6.84 6.41
CA THR A 114 1.91 -5.39 6.50
C THR A 114 0.46 -4.93 6.40
N ILE A 115 0.20 -3.69 6.75
CA ILE A 115 -1.05 -3.01 6.40
C ILE A 115 -0.76 -1.54 6.13
N ALA A 116 -1.17 -1.05 4.98
CA ALA A 116 -1.18 0.36 4.61
C ALA A 116 -2.61 0.75 4.24
N VAL A 117 -3.15 1.75 4.93
CA VAL A 117 -4.55 2.19 4.79
C VAL A 117 -4.61 3.69 4.59
N VAL A 118 -5.41 4.14 3.65
CA VAL A 118 -5.76 5.56 3.52
C VAL A 118 -7.27 5.73 3.65
N SER A 119 -7.68 6.48 4.66
CA SER A 119 -9.03 7.01 4.80
C SER A 119 -9.13 8.29 3.99
N ILE A 120 -10.10 8.34 3.08
CA ILE A 120 -10.45 9.48 2.23
C ILE A 120 -11.74 10.06 2.76
N SER A 121 -11.78 11.37 3.00
CA SER A 121 -12.98 12.08 3.43
C SER A 121 -12.98 13.48 2.85
N ASN A 122 -13.89 13.78 1.94
CA ASN A 122 -13.94 15.02 1.20
C ASN A 122 -12.60 15.35 0.53
N ASP A 123 -12.00 16.49 0.85
CA ASP A 123 -10.72 16.97 0.34
C ASP A 123 -9.54 16.65 1.25
N THR A 124 -9.66 15.64 2.12
CA THR A 124 -8.60 15.23 3.04
C THR A 124 -8.36 13.73 3.00
N VAL A 125 -7.14 13.35 3.33
CA VAL A 125 -6.76 11.95 3.53
C VAL A 125 -5.97 11.80 4.82
N ARG A 126 -6.08 10.62 5.42
CA ARG A 126 -5.28 10.20 6.57
C ARG A 126 -4.72 8.81 6.33
N ALA A 127 -3.43 8.67 6.57
CA ALA A 127 -2.71 7.41 6.46
C ALA A 127 -2.67 6.67 7.80
N TYR A 128 -2.71 5.34 7.73
CA TYR A 128 -2.48 4.42 8.84
C TYR A 128 -1.62 3.27 8.31
N HIS A 129 -0.57 2.86 9.03
CA HIS A 129 0.20 1.71 8.59
C HIS A 129 0.89 0.96 9.73
N ALA A 130 1.14 -0.32 9.49
CA ALA A 130 2.05 -1.18 10.24
C ALA A 130 2.78 -2.06 9.21
N GLY A 131 4.10 -2.00 9.18
CA GLY A 131 4.94 -2.65 8.18
C GLY A 131 5.69 -1.67 7.30
N ASP A 132 6.23 -2.16 6.20
CA ASP A 132 7.04 -1.43 5.24
C ASP A 132 6.32 -1.11 3.92
N SER A 133 5.08 -1.59 3.72
CA SER A 133 4.20 -1.03 2.70
C SER A 133 4.02 0.46 2.90
N MET A 134 4.12 1.26 1.84
CA MET A 134 4.23 2.71 1.97
C MET A 134 3.03 3.46 1.37
N ILE A 135 2.87 4.69 1.88
CA ILE A 135 1.84 5.64 1.47
C ILE A 135 2.50 6.96 1.10
N LEU A 136 2.20 7.47 -0.10
CA LEU A 136 2.66 8.78 -0.57
C LEU A 136 1.46 9.65 -0.96
N VAL A 137 1.60 10.95 -0.76
CA VAL A 137 0.72 11.97 -1.36
C VAL A 137 1.57 12.98 -2.10
N CYS A 138 1.42 13.07 -3.41
CA CYS A 138 2.19 14.00 -4.24
C CYS A 138 1.30 14.93 -5.05
N GLY A 139 1.75 16.17 -5.22
CA GLY A 139 1.12 17.17 -6.05
C GLY A 139 1.55 17.08 -7.51
N GLN A 140 0.77 17.65 -8.42
CA GLN A 140 1.04 17.65 -9.87
C GLN A 140 2.44 18.21 -10.24
N ARG A 141 3.01 19.11 -9.43
CA ARG A 141 4.36 19.66 -9.63
C ARG A 141 5.49 18.83 -9.01
N GLY A 142 5.19 17.60 -8.57
CA GLY A 142 6.16 16.70 -7.95
C GLY A 142 6.43 16.96 -6.46
N LYS A 143 5.75 17.96 -5.84
CA LYS A 143 5.92 18.19 -4.40
C LYS A 143 5.33 17.03 -3.61
N LEU A 144 6.15 16.37 -2.82
CA LEU A 144 5.70 15.38 -1.84
C LEU A 144 5.02 16.11 -0.67
N LYS A 145 3.76 15.76 -0.37
CA LYS A 145 2.96 16.31 0.72
C LYS A 145 2.98 15.43 1.95
N TYR A 146 3.09 14.13 1.74
CA TYR A 146 3.16 13.11 2.77
C TYR A 146 3.92 11.89 2.25
N GLN A 147 4.64 11.25 3.16
CA GLN A 147 5.29 9.94 2.98
C GLN A 147 5.25 9.23 4.34
N SER A 148 4.82 7.98 4.37
CA SER A 148 4.96 7.12 5.55
C SER A 148 6.41 6.67 5.72
N VAL A 149 6.83 6.41 6.96
CA VAL A 149 8.14 5.83 7.25
C VAL A 149 8.00 4.32 7.35
N PRO A 150 8.71 3.52 6.52
CA PRO A 150 8.64 2.06 6.61
C PRO A 150 9.08 1.57 8.00
N HIS A 151 8.36 0.63 8.58
CA HIS A 151 8.74 0.01 9.84
C HIS A 151 9.83 -1.06 9.60
N SER A 152 11.00 -0.59 9.23
CA SER A 152 12.19 -1.40 9.00
C SER A 152 13.42 -0.70 9.58
N PRO A 153 14.50 -1.44 9.92
CA PRO A 153 15.76 -0.80 10.36
C PRO A 153 16.28 0.21 9.34
N VAL A 154 16.20 -0.12 8.04
CA VAL A 154 16.64 0.72 6.93
C VAL A 154 15.74 1.97 6.81
N GLY A 155 14.40 1.81 6.87
CA GLY A 155 13.47 2.93 6.83
C GLY A 155 13.68 3.93 7.98
N TYR A 156 13.96 3.45 9.19
CA TYR A 156 14.29 4.34 10.31
C TYR A 156 15.65 5.03 10.14
N ALA A 157 16.65 4.35 9.56
CA ALA A 157 17.95 4.93 9.28
C ALA A 157 17.86 6.03 8.21
N GLU A 158 17.06 5.82 7.17
CA GLU A 158 16.77 6.82 6.15
C GLU A 158 16.01 8.02 6.73
N ALA A 159 14.93 7.79 7.47
CA ALA A 159 14.12 8.85 8.08
C ALA A 159 14.92 9.71 9.09
N SER A 160 15.94 9.13 9.75
CA SER A 160 16.84 9.85 10.65
C SER A 160 18.01 10.53 9.95
N GLY A 161 18.16 10.33 8.62
CA GLY A 161 19.28 10.88 7.83
C GLY A 161 20.62 10.15 8.03
N MET A 162 20.60 8.93 8.62
CA MET A 162 21.80 8.09 8.71
C MET A 162 22.13 7.40 7.38
N LEU A 163 21.12 7.15 6.55
CA LEU A 163 21.23 6.68 5.18
C LEU A 163 20.57 7.70 4.24
N ASP A 164 21.10 7.85 3.05
CA ASP A 164 20.37 8.48 1.95
C ASP A 164 19.53 7.43 1.20
N GLU A 165 18.67 7.88 0.29
CA GLU A 165 17.77 7.01 -0.49
C GLU A 165 18.57 5.95 -1.27
N ASP A 166 19.68 6.33 -1.91
CA ASP A 166 20.53 5.39 -2.66
C ASP A 166 21.09 4.30 -1.75
N ALA A 167 21.66 4.66 -0.61
CA ALA A 167 22.21 3.68 0.34
C ALA A 167 21.12 2.77 0.91
N ALA A 168 19.92 3.30 1.17
CA ALA A 168 18.78 2.53 1.66
C ALA A 168 18.30 1.50 0.61
N MET A 169 18.20 1.90 -0.66
CA MET A 169 17.73 1.06 -1.75
C MET A 169 18.65 -0.14 -2.07
N PHE A 170 19.95 -0.03 -1.75
CA PHE A 170 20.92 -1.12 -1.94
C PHE A 170 21.33 -1.81 -0.62
N HIS A 171 20.66 -1.49 0.50
CA HIS A 171 21.01 -2.07 1.79
C HIS A 171 20.62 -3.54 1.87
N GLU A 172 21.50 -4.38 2.46
CA GLU A 172 21.27 -5.82 2.58
C GLU A 172 20.04 -6.16 3.44
N GLU A 173 19.75 -5.35 4.46
CA GLU A 173 18.63 -5.55 5.39
C GLU A 173 17.33 -4.83 4.98
N ARG A 174 17.23 -4.32 3.73
CA ARG A 174 16.01 -3.61 3.28
C ARG A 174 14.75 -4.46 3.31
N HIS A 175 14.90 -5.79 3.33
CA HIS A 175 13.81 -6.78 3.41
C HIS A 175 13.33 -7.06 4.84
N VAL A 176 13.97 -6.46 5.86
CA VAL A 176 13.66 -6.75 7.27
C VAL A 176 12.53 -5.86 7.75
N VAL A 177 11.39 -6.47 8.10
CA VAL A 177 10.22 -5.80 8.69
C VAL A 177 10.28 -5.90 10.21
N SER A 178 10.19 -4.78 10.92
CA SER A 178 10.31 -4.71 12.39
C SER A 178 8.97 -4.60 13.13
N ASN A 179 7.88 -4.38 12.41
CA ASN A 179 6.54 -4.23 12.95
C ASN A 179 5.50 -4.59 11.89
N MET A 180 4.53 -5.44 12.22
CA MET A 180 3.50 -5.92 11.28
C MET A 180 2.24 -6.37 12.01
N VAL A 181 1.14 -6.51 11.28
CA VAL A 181 -0.08 -7.17 11.73
C VAL A 181 0.21 -8.66 11.94
N GLY A 182 -0.21 -9.21 13.07
CA GLY A 182 0.14 -10.56 13.53
C GLY A 182 1.19 -10.57 14.64
N MET A 183 1.65 -9.40 15.11
CA MET A 183 2.50 -9.27 16.30
C MET A 183 1.68 -8.88 17.51
N ALA A 184 2.02 -9.45 18.69
CA ALA A 184 1.34 -9.14 19.95
C ALA A 184 1.58 -7.67 20.39
N ASP A 185 2.70 -7.10 20.02
CA ASP A 185 3.13 -5.72 20.28
C ASP A 185 3.09 -4.83 19.04
N MET A 186 2.23 -5.17 18.08
CA MET A 186 2.00 -4.37 16.88
C MET A 186 1.74 -2.90 17.23
N ARG A 187 2.41 -2.01 16.54
CA ARG A 187 2.24 -0.56 16.66
C ARG A 187 1.64 0.00 15.38
N LEU A 188 0.53 0.71 15.52
CA LEU A 188 -0.10 1.41 14.42
C LEU A 188 0.43 2.85 14.33
N GLU A 189 1.05 3.21 13.22
CA GLU A 189 1.39 4.60 12.95
C GLU A 189 0.21 5.30 12.26
N ILE A 190 -0.15 6.49 12.76
CA ILE A 190 -1.25 7.31 12.27
C ILE A 190 -0.67 8.62 11.75
N GLY A 191 -0.78 8.83 10.46
CA GLY A 191 -0.33 10.05 9.80
C GLY A 191 -1.19 11.28 10.13
N PRO A 192 -0.69 12.48 9.80
CA PRO A 192 -1.46 13.71 9.91
C PRO A 192 -2.64 13.70 8.92
N LEU A 193 -3.59 14.61 9.14
CA LEU A 193 -4.61 14.91 8.12
C LEU A 193 -3.96 15.74 7.01
N VAL A 194 -4.03 15.24 5.78
CA VAL A 194 -3.40 15.87 4.59
C VAL A 194 -4.48 16.37 3.65
N SER A 195 -4.44 17.66 3.29
CA SER A 195 -5.34 18.22 2.28
C SER A 195 -4.98 17.71 0.88
N LEU A 196 -5.99 17.19 0.18
CA LEU A 196 -5.88 16.60 -1.15
C LEU A 196 -6.53 17.52 -2.20
N ALA A 197 -5.72 18.22 -2.98
CA ALA A 197 -6.20 19.01 -4.10
C ALA A 197 -6.65 18.08 -5.26
N LEU A 198 -7.49 18.59 -6.19
CA LEU A 198 -8.06 17.82 -7.31
C LEU A 198 -7.05 17.08 -8.20
N ARG A 199 -5.80 17.53 -8.22
CA ARG A 199 -4.75 16.92 -9.06
C ARG A 199 -3.63 16.26 -8.26
N ASP A 200 -3.81 16.16 -6.95
CA ASP A 200 -2.89 15.39 -6.11
C ASP A 200 -3.16 13.90 -6.32
N THR A 201 -2.10 13.12 -6.26
CA THR A 201 -2.18 11.67 -6.36
C THR A 201 -1.78 11.06 -5.03
N VAL A 202 -2.65 10.21 -4.49
CA VAL A 202 -2.31 9.28 -3.41
C VAL A 202 -1.75 8.02 -4.04
N VAL A 203 -0.68 7.49 -3.49
CA VAL A 203 -0.07 6.21 -3.85
C VAL A 203 0.00 5.36 -2.61
N ILE A 204 -0.49 4.14 -2.67
CA ILE A 204 -0.28 3.12 -1.65
C ILE A 204 0.29 1.90 -2.38
N ALA A 205 1.36 1.30 -1.87
CA ALA A 205 1.92 0.12 -2.49
C ALA A 205 2.67 -0.76 -1.49
N SER A 206 2.81 -2.05 -1.84
CA SER A 206 3.71 -2.99 -1.20
C SER A 206 5.18 -2.66 -1.53
N ASP A 207 6.11 -3.31 -0.84
CA ASP A 207 7.54 -3.16 -1.05
C ASP A 207 7.98 -3.54 -2.47
N GLY A 208 7.22 -4.42 -3.16
CA GLY A 208 7.43 -4.71 -4.58
C GLY A 208 7.47 -3.48 -5.49
N LEU A 209 6.84 -2.35 -5.09
CA LEU A 209 7.01 -1.09 -5.79
C LEU A 209 8.23 -0.32 -5.28
N PHE A 210 8.32 -0.11 -3.97
CA PHE A 210 9.27 0.80 -3.35
C PHE A 210 10.70 0.23 -3.28
N ASP A 211 10.89 -1.08 -3.34
CA ASP A 211 12.20 -1.72 -3.45
C ASP A 211 12.75 -1.77 -4.88
N ASN A 212 11.94 -1.34 -5.86
CA ASN A 212 12.33 -1.37 -7.27
C ASN A 212 12.43 0.02 -7.92
N LEU A 213 11.73 1.02 -7.42
CA LEU A 213 11.70 2.36 -8.00
C LEU A 213 12.01 3.41 -6.93
N PHE A 214 12.87 4.38 -7.25
CA PHE A 214 13.11 5.54 -6.41
C PHE A 214 11.85 6.40 -6.26
N LEU A 215 11.70 7.10 -5.15
CA LEU A 215 10.54 7.96 -4.89
C LEU A 215 10.32 9.01 -5.98
N GLY A 216 11.42 9.58 -6.49
CA GLY A 216 11.37 10.53 -7.59
C GLY A 216 10.80 9.93 -8.88
N GLU A 217 11.19 8.69 -9.22
CA GLU A 217 10.65 7.95 -10.37
C GLU A 217 9.15 7.70 -10.20
N ILE A 218 8.73 7.20 -9.03
CA ILE A 218 7.31 6.95 -8.73
C ILE A 218 6.49 8.23 -8.88
N VAL A 219 6.94 9.32 -8.26
CA VAL A 219 6.27 10.63 -8.34
C VAL A 219 6.14 11.08 -9.79
N ASP A 220 7.19 11.00 -10.60
CA ASP A 220 7.16 11.40 -11.99
C ASP A 220 6.22 10.58 -12.86
N LEU A 221 6.11 9.28 -12.59
CA LEU A 221 5.19 8.37 -13.28
C LEU A 221 3.72 8.65 -12.97
N VAL A 222 3.39 9.06 -11.72
CA VAL A 222 2.00 9.14 -11.27
C VAL A 222 1.43 10.56 -11.20
N ARG A 223 2.24 11.62 -11.13
CA ARG A 223 1.78 13.00 -10.86
C ARG A 223 0.98 13.64 -11.97
N THR A 224 1.07 13.15 -13.21
CA THR A 224 0.45 13.80 -14.39
C THR A 224 -0.26 12.81 -15.31
N GLY A 225 -1.19 13.35 -16.12
CA GLY A 225 -1.95 12.59 -17.11
C GLY A 225 -3.13 11.81 -16.50
N PRO A 226 -3.86 11.06 -17.33
CA PRO A 226 -4.94 10.17 -16.88
C PRO A 226 -4.45 9.09 -15.92
N LEU A 227 -5.27 8.74 -14.93
CA LEU A 227 -4.85 7.83 -13.85
C LEU A 227 -4.62 6.39 -14.35
N ASP A 228 -5.39 5.93 -15.33
CA ASP A 228 -5.19 4.64 -16.00
C ASP A 228 -3.81 4.55 -16.66
N GLN A 229 -3.40 5.60 -17.37
CA GLN A 229 -2.07 5.67 -17.99
C GLN A 229 -0.97 5.75 -16.93
N ALA A 230 -1.19 6.48 -15.83
CA ALA A 230 -0.25 6.54 -14.73
C ALA A 230 -0.04 5.15 -14.11
N GLY A 231 -1.11 4.40 -13.83
CA GLY A 231 -1.03 3.01 -13.34
C GLY A 231 -0.29 2.08 -14.30
N ARG A 232 -0.57 2.17 -15.61
CA ARG A 232 0.14 1.36 -16.63
C ARG A 232 1.63 1.69 -16.69
N ARG A 233 2.01 2.98 -16.66
CA ARG A 233 3.44 3.39 -16.64
C ARG A 233 4.14 2.85 -15.40
N LEU A 234 3.46 2.95 -14.24
CA LEU A 234 4.00 2.46 -12.96
C LEU A 234 4.22 0.95 -12.99
N LEU A 235 3.22 0.18 -13.47
CA LEU A 235 3.31 -1.27 -13.63
C LEU A 235 4.46 -1.67 -14.55
N VAL A 236 4.56 -1.03 -15.73
CA VAL A 236 5.62 -1.35 -16.70
C VAL A 236 7.00 -1.08 -16.10
N ALA A 237 7.20 0.09 -15.47
CA ALA A 237 8.49 0.43 -14.88
C ALA A 237 8.90 -0.53 -13.76
N ALA A 238 7.98 -0.87 -12.85
CA ALA A 238 8.25 -1.82 -11.76
C ALA A 238 8.55 -3.23 -12.29
N ARG A 239 7.74 -3.73 -13.25
CA ARG A 239 7.96 -5.07 -13.85
C ARG A 239 9.25 -5.17 -14.66
N GLU A 240 9.62 -4.13 -15.40
CA GLU A 240 10.90 -4.07 -16.11
C GLU A 240 12.06 -4.14 -15.12
N ARG A 241 11.98 -3.38 -14.01
CA ARG A 241 12.99 -3.38 -12.96
C ARG A 241 13.11 -4.75 -12.28
N MET A 242 12.00 -5.42 -11.99
CA MET A 242 11.98 -6.77 -11.41
C MET A 242 12.50 -7.85 -12.36
N THR A 243 12.40 -7.65 -13.67
CA THR A 243 12.74 -8.67 -14.67
C THR A 243 14.18 -8.56 -15.15
N PHE A 244 14.69 -7.34 -15.29
CA PHE A 244 16.02 -7.07 -15.85
C PHE A 244 16.91 -6.47 -14.76
N ALA A 245 17.77 -7.34 -14.19
CA ALA A 245 18.77 -6.91 -13.21
C ALA A 245 19.76 -5.92 -13.85
N ASP A 246 19.98 -4.81 -13.18
CA ASP A 246 20.96 -3.78 -13.52
C ASP A 246 21.64 -3.35 -12.22
N GLU A 247 22.94 -3.57 -12.10
CA GLU A 247 23.70 -3.27 -10.87
C GLU A 247 23.65 -1.78 -10.46
N THR A 248 23.26 -0.89 -11.39
CA THR A 248 23.13 0.54 -11.14
C THR A 248 21.75 0.96 -10.66
N ARG A 249 20.80 0.02 -10.56
CA ARG A 249 19.40 0.28 -10.24
C ARG A 249 18.90 -0.73 -9.21
N PRO A 250 18.00 -0.32 -8.31
CA PRO A 250 17.39 -1.24 -7.37
C PRO A 250 16.64 -2.35 -8.13
N HIS A 251 16.82 -3.59 -7.66
CA HIS A 251 16.23 -4.78 -8.26
C HIS A 251 15.87 -5.78 -7.16
N LYS A 252 14.58 -6.01 -6.98
CA LYS A 252 14.04 -7.03 -6.05
C LYS A 252 12.75 -7.60 -6.64
N PRO A 253 12.81 -8.75 -7.34
CA PRO A 253 11.58 -9.41 -7.81
C PRO A 253 10.69 -9.82 -6.62
N ASP A 254 9.49 -9.28 -6.57
CA ASP A 254 8.51 -9.55 -5.51
C ASP A 254 7.07 -9.48 -6.03
N ASP A 255 6.09 -9.84 -5.19
CA ASP A 255 4.70 -9.52 -5.44
C ASP A 255 4.54 -8.00 -5.54
N LEU A 256 3.61 -7.54 -6.34
CA LEU A 256 3.44 -6.12 -6.62
C LEU A 256 1.98 -5.73 -6.48
N SER A 257 1.71 -4.88 -5.52
CA SER A 257 0.39 -4.28 -5.38
C SER A 257 0.48 -2.77 -5.22
N PHE A 258 -0.39 -2.04 -5.91
CA PHE A 258 -0.53 -0.61 -5.71
C PHE A 258 -1.97 -0.13 -5.94
N ILE A 259 -2.32 0.95 -5.23
CA ILE A 259 -3.52 1.73 -5.46
C ILE A 259 -3.10 3.19 -5.67
N LEU A 260 -3.54 3.78 -6.78
CA LEU A 260 -3.49 5.21 -7.00
C LEU A 260 -4.88 5.78 -6.80
N PHE A 261 -5.00 6.92 -6.12
CA PHE A 261 -6.27 7.63 -6.01
C PHE A 261 -6.09 9.11 -6.38
N ARG A 262 -7.08 9.67 -7.07
CA ARG A 262 -7.14 11.09 -7.42
C ARG A 262 -8.58 11.57 -7.38
N ARG A 263 -8.80 12.73 -6.75
CA ARG A 263 -10.09 13.42 -6.79
C ARG A 263 -10.41 13.93 -8.20
N ARG A 264 -11.69 14.03 -8.51
CA ARG A 264 -12.23 14.66 -9.75
C ARG A 264 -12.52 16.13 -9.60
#